data_5df574b416602eef973682f12eaf7b5b
#
_entry.id   5df574b416602eef973682f12eaf7b5b
#
_cell.length_a   1.000
_cell.length_b   1.000
_cell.length_c   1.000
_cell.angle_alpha   90.00
_cell.angle_beta   90.00
_cell.angle_gamma   90.00
#
_symmetry.space_group_name_H-M   'P 1'
#
loop_
_entity.id
_entity.type
_entity.pdbx_description
1 polymer ?
#
loop_
_entity_poly.entity_id
_entity_poly.type
_entity_poly.pdbx_seq_one_letter_code
_entity_poly.pdbx_strand_id
1 'polypeptide(L)'
;MTSSATWLAYIWHTNGFPGGLTIETVYPLAPGESVGCSVTTGTTVRVVNPRDHQVVDLWAFVQSDPTQYLSMAHNRTAHYSTRFQAGHVLVSNRFKKLLRFIEDTTDGFHDSFHAACSVQSYAHFGSDQQHPNCEDNLQKALHEAGIAIQITPPPWNLFEKSFVDEDGLIHDGTTSAKAGDYVELHAECDLLMVFSACRSTIGNIQGGDPAGAQILLYQHDTSAAGY
;
A
#
# COMPACT_ATOMS: atom_id res chain seq x y z
N MET A 1 14.51 -5.25 -24.03
CA MET A 1 13.17 -5.75 -24.42
C MET A 1 12.99 -7.11 -23.76
N THR A 2 12.64 -7.14 -22.49
CA THR A 2 12.30 -8.37 -21.77
C THR A 2 10.78 -8.44 -21.65
N SER A 3 10.25 -9.49 -22.23
CA SER A 3 8.85 -9.71 -22.57
C SER A 3 7.93 -9.66 -21.35
N SER A 4 6.77 -9.02 -21.52
CA SER A 4 5.63 -8.97 -20.62
C SER A 4 5.04 -10.34 -20.23
N ALA A 5 5.58 -11.44 -20.76
CA ALA A 5 5.06 -12.79 -20.57
C ALA A 5 5.53 -13.47 -19.27
N THR A 6 6.55 -12.95 -18.59
CA THR A 6 7.12 -13.59 -17.38
C THR A 6 6.40 -13.18 -16.09
N TRP A 7 5.56 -12.14 -16.09
CA TRP A 7 4.82 -11.65 -14.93
C TRP A 7 3.60 -12.49 -14.58
N LEU A 8 3.03 -13.19 -15.56
CA LEU A 8 1.83 -14.04 -15.40
C LEU A 8 2.08 -15.35 -14.65
N ALA A 9 3.33 -15.76 -14.46
CA ALA A 9 3.65 -17.06 -13.87
C ALA A 9 3.52 -17.12 -12.33
N TYR A 10 3.29 -15.99 -11.66
CA TYR A 10 3.04 -15.90 -10.21
C TYR A 10 1.57 -15.61 -9.87
N ILE A 11 0.66 -15.82 -10.79
CA ILE A 11 -0.75 -15.89 -10.43
C ILE A 11 -0.88 -17.11 -9.52
N TRP A 12 -1.17 -16.86 -8.25
CA TRP A 12 -1.61 -17.91 -7.34
C TRP A 12 -2.80 -18.60 -8.01
N HIS A 13 -2.57 -19.80 -8.51
CA HIS A 13 -3.66 -20.57 -9.06
C HIS A 13 -4.76 -20.68 -8.01
N THR A 14 -5.98 -20.39 -8.40
CA THR A 14 -7.22 -20.34 -7.62
C THR A 14 -7.60 -21.65 -6.90
N ASN A 15 -6.66 -22.54 -6.65
CA ASN A 15 -6.88 -23.79 -5.97
C ASN A 15 -6.73 -23.61 -4.45
N GLY A 16 -7.82 -23.16 -3.82
CA GLY A 16 -8.05 -23.42 -2.42
C GLY A 16 -7.35 -22.48 -1.43
N PHE A 17 -7.81 -21.24 -1.34
CA PHE A 17 -7.65 -20.54 -0.07
C PHE A 17 -8.49 -21.24 1.00
N PRO A 18 -7.94 -21.49 2.21
CA PRO A 18 -8.76 -21.99 3.31
C PRO A 18 -9.88 -20.98 3.59
N GLY A 19 -11.14 -21.39 3.51
CA GLY A 19 -12.27 -20.54 3.90
C GLY A 19 -13.18 -20.03 2.78
N GLY A 20 -13.15 -20.58 1.56
CA GLY A 20 -14.15 -20.23 0.54
C GLY A 20 -14.00 -18.82 -0.05
N LEU A 21 -12.77 -18.29 -0.13
CA LEU A 21 -12.49 -16.97 -0.72
C LEU A 21 -12.47 -17.03 -2.24
N THR A 22 -13.18 -16.13 -2.89
CA THR A 22 -13.14 -15.95 -4.34
C THR A 22 -12.35 -14.66 -4.66
N ILE A 23 -11.22 -14.79 -5.36
CA ILE A 23 -10.50 -13.62 -5.87
C ILE A 23 -11.34 -13.01 -6.99
N GLU A 24 -11.74 -11.74 -6.82
CA GLU A 24 -12.52 -11.02 -7.82
C GLU A 24 -11.62 -10.33 -8.85
N THR A 25 -10.51 -9.76 -8.39
CA THR A 25 -9.61 -8.97 -9.25
C THR A 25 -8.18 -9.04 -8.76
N VAL A 26 -7.24 -9.11 -9.71
CA VAL A 26 -5.80 -9.04 -9.46
C VAL A 26 -5.19 -7.93 -10.31
N TYR A 27 -4.47 -7.01 -9.67
CA TYR A 27 -3.69 -5.96 -10.33
C TYR A 27 -2.20 -6.23 -10.12
N PRO A 28 -1.48 -6.73 -11.14
CA PRO A 28 -0.02 -6.77 -11.08
C PRO A 28 0.55 -5.37 -11.35
N LEU A 29 1.50 -4.93 -10.53
CA LEU A 29 2.20 -3.66 -10.67
C LEU A 29 3.68 -3.90 -10.90
N ALA A 30 4.21 -3.42 -12.02
CA ALA A 30 5.65 -3.34 -12.19
C ALA A 30 6.23 -2.18 -11.33
N PRO A 31 7.54 -2.20 -11.04
CA PRO A 31 8.17 -1.08 -10.33
C PRO A 31 7.95 0.26 -11.02
N GLY A 32 7.43 1.24 -10.28
CA GLY A 32 7.07 2.56 -10.79
C GLY A 32 5.65 2.65 -11.35
N GLU A 33 4.89 1.56 -11.40
CA GLU A 33 3.47 1.57 -11.78
C GLU A 33 2.57 1.79 -10.57
N SER A 34 1.33 2.18 -10.87
CA SER A 34 0.27 2.38 -9.87
C SER A 34 -1.08 1.88 -10.36
N VAL A 35 -1.97 1.64 -9.43
CA VAL A 35 -3.40 1.40 -9.69
C VAL A 35 -4.25 2.16 -8.68
N GLY A 36 -5.32 2.80 -9.19
CA GLY A 36 -6.44 3.27 -8.39
C GLY A 36 -7.62 2.31 -8.58
N CYS A 37 -8.20 1.82 -7.50
CA CYS A 37 -9.35 0.93 -7.55
C CYS A 37 -10.43 1.33 -6.55
N SER A 38 -11.70 1.23 -6.98
CA SER A 38 -12.85 1.35 -6.10
C SER A 38 -13.00 0.07 -5.29
N VAL A 39 -13.09 0.23 -3.97
CA VAL A 39 -13.22 -0.87 -3.01
C VAL A 39 -14.48 -0.64 -2.20
N THR A 40 -15.45 -1.54 -2.31
CA THR A 40 -16.70 -1.46 -1.54
C THR A 40 -16.53 -1.95 -0.11
N THR A 41 -17.39 -1.48 0.77
CA THR A 41 -17.49 -1.96 2.16
C THR A 41 -17.55 -3.49 2.18
N GLY A 42 -16.75 -4.12 3.03
CA GLY A 42 -16.73 -5.59 3.16
C GLY A 42 -15.68 -6.28 2.28
N THR A 43 -15.10 -5.58 1.28
CA THR A 43 -14.03 -6.13 0.45
C THR A 43 -12.74 -6.25 1.27
N THR A 44 -12.05 -7.36 1.08
CA THR A 44 -10.68 -7.55 1.58
C THR A 44 -9.68 -7.29 0.46
N VAL A 45 -8.63 -6.56 0.81
CA VAL A 45 -7.54 -6.17 -0.08
C VAL A 45 -6.27 -6.79 0.45
N ARG A 46 -5.60 -7.59 -0.37
CA ARG A 46 -4.28 -8.14 -0.05
C ARG A 46 -3.23 -7.49 -0.95
N VAL A 47 -2.22 -6.91 -0.31
CA VAL A 47 -1.04 -6.36 -0.99
C VAL A 47 0.08 -7.37 -0.83
N VAL A 48 0.53 -7.94 -1.92
CA VAL A 48 1.54 -9.00 -1.95
C VAL A 48 2.86 -8.47 -2.49
N ASN A 49 3.94 -8.86 -1.84
CA ASN A 49 5.31 -8.73 -2.34
C ASN A 49 5.69 -10.04 -3.04
N PRO A 50 5.53 -10.18 -4.38
CA PRO A 50 5.61 -11.48 -5.03
C PRO A 50 7.04 -12.02 -5.13
N ARG A 51 8.04 -11.16 -4.96
CA ARG A 51 9.45 -11.57 -5.10
C ARG A 51 10.31 -11.18 -3.90
N ASP A 52 10.28 -10.05 -3.39
CA ASP A 52 11.00 -9.31 -2.36
C ASP A 52 11.37 -7.91 -2.86
N HIS A 53 12.02 -7.12 -2.03
CA HIS A 53 12.57 -5.83 -2.42
C HIS A 53 11.55 -4.88 -3.07
N GLN A 54 10.31 -4.80 -2.54
CA GLN A 54 9.31 -3.87 -3.04
C GLN A 54 8.60 -3.13 -1.91
N VAL A 55 8.75 -1.82 -1.89
CA VAL A 55 7.95 -0.89 -1.08
C VAL A 55 6.72 -0.46 -1.88
N VAL A 56 5.56 -0.41 -1.22
CA VAL A 56 4.29 -0.01 -1.84
C VAL A 56 3.68 1.14 -1.05
N ASP A 57 3.56 2.30 -1.69
CA ASP A 57 2.84 3.43 -1.12
C ASP A 57 1.34 3.18 -1.25
N LEU A 58 0.62 3.27 -0.13
CA LEU A 58 -0.83 3.08 -0.04
C LEU A 58 -1.53 4.36 0.38
N TRP A 59 -2.56 4.74 -0.36
CA TRP A 59 -3.55 5.74 0.01
C TRP A 59 -4.97 5.16 -0.04
N ALA A 60 -5.85 5.69 0.80
CA ALA A 60 -7.27 5.36 0.75
C ALA A 60 -8.09 6.64 0.99
N PHE A 61 -9.05 6.88 0.12
CA PHE A 61 -9.94 8.03 0.17
C PHE A 61 -11.39 7.55 0.32
N VAL A 62 -12.17 8.22 1.15
CA VAL A 62 -13.62 7.92 1.24
C VAL A 62 -14.28 8.28 -0.09
N GLN A 63 -14.91 7.33 -0.74
CA GLN A 63 -15.44 7.52 -2.10
C GLN A 63 -16.50 8.64 -2.16
N SER A 64 -17.34 8.76 -1.14
CA SER A 64 -18.38 9.79 -1.05
C SER A 64 -17.87 11.17 -0.62
N ASP A 65 -16.66 11.25 -0.04
CA ASP A 65 -16.02 12.49 0.41
C ASP A 65 -14.49 12.32 0.42
N PRO A 66 -13.81 12.48 -0.74
CA PRO A 66 -12.38 12.27 -0.86
C PRO A 66 -11.51 13.25 -0.05
N THR A 67 -12.10 14.27 0.58
CA THR A 67 -11.38 15.11 1.57
C THR A 67 -11.07 14.35 2.85
N GLN A 68 -11.73 13.21 3.07
CA GLN A 68 -11.41 12.25 4.10
C GLN A 68 -10.53 11.14 3.54
N TYR A 69 -9.31 11.08 3.98
CA TYR A 69 -8.30 10.14 3.50
C TYR A 69 -7.57 9.45 4.67
N LEU A 70 -7.01 8.29 4.41
CA LEU A 70 -6.16 7.55 5.35
C LEU A 70 -5.01 8.45 5.80
N SER A 71 -4.92 8.71 7.09
CA SER A 71 -3.94 9.64 7.63
C SER A 71 -3.02 9.00 8.65
N MET A 72 -1.74 8.92 8.32
CA MET A 72 -0.74 8.34 9.21
C MET A 72 -0.63 9.09 10.54
N ALA A 73 -0.73 10.43 10.54
CA ALA A 73 -0.70 11.23 11.75
C ALA A 73 -1.89 10.89 12.70
N HIS A 74 -3.10 10.74 12.14
CA HIS A 74 -4.28 10.39 12.93
C HIS A 74 -4.21 8.95 13.44
N ASN A 75 -3.64 8.03 12.65
CA ASN A 75 -3.46 6.65 13.06
C ASN A 75 -2.42 6.52 14.18
N ARG A 76 -1.30 7.25 14.10
CA ARG A 76 -0.35 7.30 15.23
C ARG A 76 -1.01 7.83 16.51
N THR A 77 -1.89 8.82 16.39
CA THR A 77 -2.66 9.33 17.53
C THR A 77 -3.67 8.32 18.03
N ALA A 78 -4.42 7.67 17.15
CA ALA A 78 -5.47 6.71 17.53
C ALA A 78 -4.92 5.48 18.26
N HIS A 79 -3.72 5.03 17.85
CA HIS A 79 -3.11 3.81 18.39
C HIS A 79 -1.96 4.06 19.36
N TYR A 80 -1.55 5.33 19.56
CA TYR A 80 -0.36 5.69 20.35
C TYR A 80 0.88 4.88 19.92
N SER A 81 1.00 4.64 18.60
CA SER A 81 2.03 3.80 18.02
C SER A 81 2.50 4.33 16.67
N THR A 82 3.76 4.15 16.38
CA THR A 82 4.35 4.40 15.07
C THR A 82 4.23 3.22 14.12
N ARG A 83 3.89 2.04 14.67
CA ARG A 83 3.62 0.80 13.93
C ARG A 83 2.16 0.41 14.08
N PHE A 84 1.56 0.02 12.97
CA PHE A 84 0.22 -0.56 12.97
C PHE A 84 0.35 -2.07 12.79
N GLN A 85 -0.58 -2.80 13.40
CA GLN A 85 -0.54 -4.27 13.45
C GLN A 85 -1.91 -4.87 13.23
N ALA A 86 -1.97 -6.14 12.92
CA ALA A 86 -3.23 -6.87 12.79
C ALA A 86 -4.14 -6.64 14.01
N GLY A 87 -5.42 -6.40 13.75
CA GLY A 87 -6.43 -6.00 14.71
C GLY A 87 -6.65 -4.49 14.83
N HIS A 88 -5.71 -3.64 14.41
CA HIS A 88 -5.92 -2.19 14.38
C HIS A 88 -6.96 -1.79 13.33
N VAL A 89 -7.76 -0.78 13.64
CA VAL A 89 -8.66 -0.13 12.69
C VAL A 89 -8.07 1.22 12.30
N LEU A 90 -7.67 1.32 11.04
CA LEU A 90 -7.04 2.52 10.49
C LEU A 90 -8.10 3.57 10.15
N VAL A 91 -7.78 4.82 10.46
CA VAL A 91 -8.74 5.93 10.41
C VAL A 91 -8.33 7.02 9.43
N SER A 92 -9.32 7.82 9.04
CA SER A 92 -9.12 9.00 8.22
C SER A 92 -8.54 10.17 9.03
N ASN A 93 -8.22 11.27 8.32
CA ASN A 93 -7.91 12.59 8.88
C ASN A 93 -9.07 13.23 9.68
N ARG A 94 -10.19 12.51 9.85
CA ARG A 94 -11.35 12.86 10.71
C ARG A 94 -11.76 11.71 11.62
N PHE A 95 -10.85 10.77 11.90
CA PHE A 95 -11.09 9.58 12.73
C PHE A 95 -12.25 8.68 12.26
N LYS A 96 -12.71 8.79 11.01
CA LYS A 96 -13.62 7.80 10.42
C LYS A 96 -12.86 6.50 10.20
N LYS A 97 -13.45 5.36 10.56
CA LYS A 97 -12.90 4.03 10.30
C LYS A 97 -12.87 3.78 8.79
N LEU A 98 -11.73 3.43 8.26
CA LEU A 98 -11.52 3.17 6.83
C LEU A 98 -11.17 1.73 6.54
N LEU A 99 -10.17 1.20 7.23
CA LEU A 99 -9.59 -0.11 6.97
C LEU A 99 -9.34 -0.85 8.29
N ARG A 100 -9.67 -2.13 8.35
CA ARG A 100 -9.21 -3.02 9.42
C ARG A 100 -7.99 -3.77 8.93
N PHE A 101 -6.91 -3.72 9.68
CA PHE A 101 -5.70 -4.49 9.42
C PHE A 101 -5.93 -5.93 9.87
N ILE A 102 -6.00 -6.87 8.93
CA ILE A 102 -6.40 -8.26 9.20
C ILE A 102 -5.19 -9.13 9.46
N GLU A 103 -4.21 -9.09 8.57
CA GLU A 103 -3.04 -9.97 8.61
C GLU A 103 -1.81 -9.27 8.05
N ASP A 104 -0.66 -9.64 8.60
CA ASP A 104 0.66 -9.23 8.16
C ASP A 104 1.59 -10.42 8.33
N THR A 105 2.20 -10.85 7.24
CA THR A 105 3.14 -11.99 7.25
C THR A 105 4.60 -11.55 7.37
N THR A 106 4.84 -10.24 7.41
CA THR A 106 6.17 -9.64 7.53
C THR A 106 6.60 -9.54 9.01
N ASP A 107 7.72 -8.87 9.25
CA ASP A 107 8.18 -8.50 10.60
C ASP A 107 7.50 -7.24 11.17
N GLY A 108 6.45 -6.73 10.51
CA GLY A 108 5.60 -5.63 10.99
C GLY A 108 6.20 -4.24 10.79
N PHE A 109 7.18 -4.09 9.90
CA PHE A 109 7.67 -2.77 9.53
C PHE A 109 6.95 -2.25 8.28
N HIS A 110 6.14 -1.21 8.50
CA HIS A 110 5.49 -0.41 7.45
C HIS A 110 5.64 1.05 7.86
N ASP A 111 6.34 1.83 7.04
CA ASP A 111 6.62 3.21 7.41
C ASP A 111 5.37 4.08 7.42
N SER A 112 5.31 4.97 8.39
CA SER A 112 4.24 5.95 8.57
C SER A 112 4.74 7.38 8.68
N PHE A 113 6.02 7.64 8.39
CA PHE A 113 6.67 8.94 8.57
C PHE A 113 6.97 9.64 7.26
N HIS A 114 7.49 8.90 6.26
CA HIS A 114 7.97 9.47 5.02
C HIS A 114 6.85 9.94 4.11
N ALA A 115 7.11 11.04 3.44
CA ALA A 115 6.29 11.48 2.32
C ALA A 115 6.52 10.58 1.10
N ALA A 116 5.54 10.52 0.20
CA ALA A 116 5.73 9.88 -1.10
C ALA A 116 6.96 10.45 -1.83
N CYS A 117 7.70 9.61 -2.51
CA CYS A 117 8.78 10.08 -3.37
C CYS A 117 8.20 10.94 -4.51
N SER A 118 8.95 11.98 -4.87
CA SER A 118 8.56 12.99 -5.86
C SER A 118 9.79 13.52 -6.62
N VAL A 119 9.56 14.27 -7.69
CA VAL A 119 10.63 14.96 -8.41
C VAL A 119 11.41 15.88 -7.45
N GLN A 120 10.71 16.55 -6.53
CA GLN A 120 11.31 17.45 -5.55
C GLN A 120 12.15 16.72 -4.51
N SER A 121 11.70 15.54 -4.04
CA SER A 121 12.48 14.72 -3.10
C SER A 121 13.77 14.22 -3.76
N TYR A 122 13.70 13.76 -5.02
CA TYR A 122 14.89 13.35 -5.76
C TYR A 122 15.89 14.51 -5.92
N ALA A 123 15.41 15.70 -6.28
CA ALA A 123 16.27 16.88 -6.39
C ALA A 123 16.90 17.25 -5.03
N HIS A 124 16.14 17.16 -3.93
CA HIS A 124 16.62 17.45 -2.57
C HIS A 124 17.76 16.50 -2.15
N PHE A 125 17.65 15.22 -2.48
CA PHE A 125 18.68 14.22 -2.16
C PHE A 125 19.77 14.08 -3.22
N GLY A 126 19.82 14.99 -4.20
CA GLY A 126 20.87 15.01 -5.23
C GLY A 126 20.77 13.91 -6.26
N SER A 127 19.57 13.37 -6.47
CA SER A 127 19.31 12.41 -7.55
C SER A 127 18.83 13.14 -8.80
N ASP A 128 19.59 13.07 -9.88
CA ASP A 128 19.22 13.66 -11.18
C ASP A 128 18.27 12.77 -12.00
N GLN A 129 17.86 11.64 -11.47
CA GLN A 129 17.08 10.66 -12.21
C GLN A 129 15.62 11.08 -12.31
N GLN A 130 15.20 11.44 -13.52
CA GLN A 130 13.78 11.53 -13.86
C GLN A 130 13.25 10.12 -14.06
N HIS A 131 12.61 9.59 -13.05
CA HIS A 131 11.93 8.30 -13.13
C HIS A 131 10.54 8.39 -12.49
N PRO A 132 9.66 7.41 -12.73
CA PRO A 132 8.35 7.38 -12.09
C PRO A 132 8.47 7.53 -10.57
N ASN A 133 7.59 8.34 -9.98
CA ASN A 133 7.54 8.58 -8.55
C ASN A 133 6.11 8.40 -8.02
N CYS A 134 6.00 8.19 -6.71
CA CYS A 134 4.73 7.83 -6.10
C CYS A 134 3.74 9.00 -6.03
N GLU A 135 4.23 10.25 -5.93
CA GLU A 135 3.37 11.44 -5.98
C GLU A 135 2.66 11.58 -7.32
N ASP A 136 3.40 11.49 -8.45
CA ASP A 136 2.81 11.56 -9.79
C ASP A 136 1.85 10.39 -10.03
N ASN A 137 2.18 9.20 -9.53
CA ASN A 137 1.33 8.03 -9.58
C ASN A 137 0.00 8.24 -8.84
N LEU A 138 0.03 8.85 -7.66
CA LEU A 138 -1.18 9.23 -6.92
C LEU A 138 -2.01 10.23 -7.72
N GLN A 139 -1.39 11.32 -8.19
CA GLN A 139 -2.10 12.38 -8.93
C GLN A 139 -2.75 11.84 -10.20
N LYS A 140 -2.06 10.95 -10.92
CA LYS A 140 -2.62 10.26 -12.08
C LYS A 140 -3.86 9.44 -11.71
N ALA A 141 -3.78 8.61 -10.66
CA ALA A 141 -4.91 7.77 -10.23
C ALA A 141 -6.11 8.61 -9.76
N LEU A 142 -5.87 9.71 -9.05
CA LEU A 142 -6.93 10.64 -8.63
C LEU A 142 -7.59 11.33 -9.83
N HIS A 143 -6.79 11.77 -10.80
CA HIS A 143 -7.30 12.39 -12.02
C HIS A 143 -8.19 11.41 -12.82
N GLU A 144 -7.75 10.16 -12.97
CA GLU A 144 -8.51 9.09 -13.64
C GLU A 144 -9.83 8.79 -12.90
N ALA A 145 -9.85 8.93 -11.58
CA ALA A 145 -11.07 8.80 -10.76
C ALA A 145 -11.93 10.08 -10.73
N GLY A 146 -11.54 11.16 -11.42
CA GLY A 146 -12.26 12.44 -11.41
C GLY A 146 -12.17 13.20 -10.08
N ILE A 147 -11.16 12.92 -9.27
CA ILE A 147 -10.95 13.53 -7.95
C ILE A 147 -9.85 14.59 -8.06
N ALA A 148 -10.16 15.83 -7.64
CA ALA A 148 -9.23 16.93 -7.57
C ALA A 148 -8.83 17.20 -6.11
N ILE A 149 -7.67 16.75 -5.69
CA ILE A 149 -7.07 17.07 -4.39
C ILE A 149 -5.76 17.80 -4.64
N GLN A 150 -5.57 18.96 -3.99
CA GLN A 150 -4.40 19.82 -4.20
C GLN A 150 -3.19 19.43 -3.34
N ILE A 151 -3.34 18.45 -2.47
CA ILE A 151 -2.27 18.00 -1.57
C ILE A 151 -2.02 16.52 -1.80
N THR A 152 -0.77 16.09 -1.61
CA THR A 152 -0.39 14.69 -1.53
C THR A 152 -0.33 14.29 -0.06
N PRO A 153 -1.33 13.56 0.47
CA PRO A 153 -1.25 13.06 1.84
C PRO A 153 -0.06 12.12 1.99
N PRO A 154 0.64 12.11 3.15
CA PRO A 154 1.63 11.08 3.39
C PRO A 154 1.02 9.67 3.26
N PRO A 155 1.63 8.78 2.49
CA PRO A 155 1.13 7.42 2.32
C PRO A 155 1.35 6.56 3.57
N TRP A 156 0.74 5.39 3.60
CA TRP A 156 1.27 4.28 4.39
C TRP A 156 2.21 3.48 3.49
N ASN A 157 3.51 3.54 3.81
CA ASN A 157 4.56 2.89 3.00
C ASN A 157 4.70 1.43 3.44
N LEU A 158 3.92 0.56 2.81
CA LEU A 158 3.95 -0.87 3.11
C LEU A 158 5.31 -1.46 2.76
N PHE A 159 5.80 -2.33 3.63
CA PHE A 159 7.09 -3.02 3.50
C PHE A 159 8.33 -2.11 3.60
N GLU A 160 8.15 -0.82 3.86
CA GLU A 160 9.26 0.08 4.14
C GLU A 160 9.65 0.01 5.61
N LYS A 161 10.92 -0.29 5.85
CA LYS A 161 11.45 -0.39 7.20
C LYS A 161 12.02 0.95 7.64
N SER A 162 11.27 1.66 8.47
CA SER A 162 11.77 2.83 9.17
C SER A 162 11.41 2.77 10.65
N PHE A 163 12.19 3.42 11.48
CA PHE A 163 11.94 3.51 12.92
C PHE A 163 12.54 4.80 13.49
N VAL A 164 12.00 5.26 14.60
CA VAL A 164 12.49 6.42 15.35
C VAL A 164 13.25 5.91 16.55
N ASP A 165 14.46 6.42 16.78
CA ASP A 165 15.28 6.10 17.93
C ASP A 165 14.94 6.97 19.16
N GLU A 166 15.69 6.76 20.26
CA GLU A 166 15.50 7.47 21.53
C GLU A 166 15.80 8.98 21.42
N ASP A 167 16.63 9.38 20.46
CA ASP A 167 16.99 10.77 20.18
C ASP A 167 15.99 11.46 19.23
N GLY A 168 14.98 10.71 18.73
CA GLY A 168 13.96 11.20 17.81
C GLY A 168 14.41 11.22 16.35
N LEU A 169 15.52 10.56 16.00
CA LEU A 169 15.98 10.43 14.62
C LEU A 169 15.25 9.31 13.90
N ILE A 170 14.87 9.56 12.65
CA ILE A 170 14.30 8.54 11.77
C ILE A 170 15.46 7.79 11.10
N HIS A 171 15.43 6.48 11.19
CA HIS A 171 16.38 5.59 10.54
C HIS A 171 15.68 4.76 9.49
N ASP A 172 16.28 4.71 8.30
CA ASP A 172 15.84 3.84 7.22
C ASP A 172 16.63 2.53 7.26
N GLY A 173 15.90 1.44 7.17
CA GLY A 173 16.44 0.11 6.93
C GLY A 173 16.03 -0.39 5.56
N THR A 174 16.69 -1.45 5.13
CA THR A 174 16.26 -2.21 3.96
C THR A 174 14.99 -2.98 4.27
N THR A 175 14.05 -3.04 3.33
CA THR A 175 12.85 -3.87 3.49
C THR A 175 13.23 -5.31 3.88
N SER A 176 12.49 -5.85 4.83
CA SER A 176 12.63 -7.24 5.29
C SER A 176 11.58 -8.18 4.70
N ALA A 177 10.66 -7.64 3.90
CA ALA A 177 9.64 -8.44 3.24
C ALA A 177 10.27 -9.46 2.29
N LYS A 178 9.76 -10.68 2.35
CA LYS A 178 10.23 -11.81 1.53
C LYS A 178 9.25 -12.08 0.40
N ALA A 179 9.70 -12.88 -0.56
CA ALA A 179 8.84 -13.35 -1.64
C ALA A 179 7.61 -14.08 -1.09
N GLY A 180 6.43 -13.58 -1.46
CA GLY A 180 5.15 -14.10 -1.01
C GLY A 180 4.59 -13.46 0.26
N ASP A 181 5.34 -12.59 0.94
CA ASP A 181 4.81 -11.82 2.07
C ASP A 181 3.71 -10.87 1.63
N TYR A 182 2.74 -10.64 2.52
CA TYR A 182 1.60 -9.78 2.25
C TYR A 182 1.07 -9.07 3.50
N VAL A 183 0.34 -8.00 3.21
CA VAL A 183 -0.53 -7.30 4.16
C VAL A 183 -1.97 -7.46 3.69
N GLU A 184 -2.88 -7.71 4.62
CA GLU A 184 -4.30 -7.86 4.36
C GLU A 184 -5.13 -6.84 5.12
N LEU A 185 -6.00 -6.15 4.38
CA LEU A 185 -6.83 -5.05 4.85
C LEU A 185 -8.29 -5.29 4.48
N HIS A 186 -9.20 -5.02 5.41
CA HIS A 186 -10.65 -5.11 5.18
C HIS A 186 -11.26 -3.71 5.14
N ALA A 187 -12.05 -3.40 4.12
CA ALA A 187 -12.67 -2.09 3.96
C ALA A 187 -13.89 -1.92 4.87
N GLU A 188 -13.84 -0.92 5.75
CA GLU A 188 -14.91 -0.55 6.67
C GLU A 188 -15.93 0.43 6.04
N CYS A 189 -15.62 0.97 4.87
CA CYS A 189 -16.51 1.81 4.06
C CYS A 189 -16.04 1.79 2.60
N ASP A 190 -16.86 2.37 1.71
CA ASP A 190 -16.51 2.48 0.30
C ASP A 190 -15.33 3.45 0.11
N LEU A 191 -14.28 2.98 -0.56
CA LEU A 191 -13.01 3.67 -0.71
C LEU A 191 -12.57 3.71 -2.18
N LEU A 192 -11.87 4.77 -2.56
CA LEU A 192 -10.89 4.72 -3.61
C LEU A 192 -9.54 4.42 -2.95
N MET A 193 -8.94 3.30 -3.27
CA MET A 193 -7.60 2.95 -2.82
C MET A 193 -6.61 3.11 -3.97
N VAL A 194 -5.45 3.69 -3.67
CA VAL A 194 -4.37 3.87 -4.64
C VAL A 194 -3.12 3.19 -4.11
N PHE A 195 -2.49 2.39 -4.96
CA PHE A 195 -1.26 1.66 -4.69
C PHE A 195 -0.22 2.06 -5.71
N SER A 196 0.99 2.39 -5.25
CA SER A 196 2.14 2.68 -6.10
C SER A 196 3.30 1.78 -5.73
N ALA A 197 3.77 0.97 -6.68
CA ALA A 197 4.98 0.17 -6.51
C ALA A 197 6.20 1.10 -6.56
N CYS A 198 6.67 1.54 -5.41
CA CYS A 198 7.72 2.54 -5.28
C CYS A 198 9.00 2.11 -6.01
N ARG A 199 9.60 3.03 -6.76
CA ARG A 199 10.87 2.82 -7.45
C ARG A 199 11.99 3.68 -6.89
N SER A 200 11.83 4.21 -5.67
CA SER A 200 12.85 5.06 -5.06
C SER A 200 14.17 4.31 -4.90
N THR A 201 15.25 4.99 -5.27
CA THR A 201 16.62 4.55 -5.04
C THR A 201 17.29 5.30 -3.88
N ILE A 202 16.53 6.20 -3.22
CA ILE A 202 16.99 6.98 -2.07
C ILE A 202 17.02 6.06 -0.85
N GLY A 203 18.09 6.12 -0.05
CA GLY A 203 18.18 5.42 1.23
C GLY A 203 18.29 3.89 1.16
N ASN A 204 18.37 3.29 -0.03
CA ASN A 204 18.39 1.83 -0.22
C ASN A 204 17.22 1.09 0.44
N ILE A 205 16.06 1.74 0.55
CA ILE A 205 14.87 1.20 1.24
C ILE A 205 14.37 -0.12 0.64
N GLN A 206 14.60 -0.33 -0.67
CA GLN A 206 14.22 -1.56 -1.36
C GLN A 206 15.16 -2.74 -1.05
N GLY A 207 16.44 -2.47 -0.75
CA GLY A 207 17.46 -3.49 -0.52
C GLY A 207 17.98 -4.20 -1.76
N GLY A 208 17.51 -3.79 -2.93
CA GLY A 208 17.85 -4.35 -4.24
C GLY A 208 17.05 -3.69 -5.33
N ASP A 209 17.03 -4.29 -6.51
CA ASP A 209 16.17 -3.82 -7.60
C ASP A 209 14.70 -4.08 -7.25
N PRO A 210 13.83 -3.07 -7.31
CA PRO A 210 12.41 -3.24 -7.03
C PRO A 210 11.79 -4.32 -7.91
N ALA A 211 10.95 -5.18 -7.33
CA ALA A 211 10.43 -6.37 -8.00
C ALA A 211 8.97 -6.28 -8.43
N GLY A 212 8.28 -5.21 -8.03
CA GLY A 212 6.84 -5.03 -8.28
C GLY A 212 5.96 -5.66 -7.20
N ALA A 213 4.66 -5.40 -7.28
CA ALA A 213 3.67 -5.84 -6.31
C ALA A 213 2.46 -6.48 -6.99
N GLN A 214 1.61 -7.15 -6.21
CA GLN A 214 0.30 -7.59 -6.65
C GLN A 214 -0.75 -7.12 -5.65
N ILE A 215 -1.85 -6.58 -6.16
CA ILE A 215 -2.99 -6.17 -5.36
C ILE A 215 -4.15 -7.12 -5.69
N LEU A 216 -4.66 -7.81 -4.68
CA LEU A 216 -5.77 -8.75 -4.83
C LEU A 216 -6.98 -8.20 -4.10
N LEU A 217 -8.12 -8.18 -4.79
CA LEU A 217 -9.41 -7.85 -4.19
C LEU A 217 -10.24 -9.13 -4.10
N TYR A 218 -10.86 -9.38 -2.94
CA TYR A 218 -11.77 -10.50 -2.76
C TYR A 218 -12.82 -10.20 -1.68
N GLN A 219 -13.92 -10.90 -1.75
CA GLN A 219 -14.96 -10.89 -0.73
C GLN A 219 -15.02 -12.23 -0.05
N HIS A 220 -15.33 -12.22 1.24
CA HIS A 220 -15.70 -13.46 1.92
C HIS A 220 -17.06 -13.91 1.40
N ASP A 221 -17.15 -15.15 0.99
CA ASP A 221 -18.44 -15.75 0.64
C ASP A 221 -19.31 -15.81 1.91
N THR A 222 -20.20 -14.81 2.02
CA THR A 222 -21.15 -14.75 3.14
C THR A 222 -22.27 -15.78 3.00
N SER A 223 -22.34 -16.53 1.89
CA SER A 223 -23.36 -17.56 1.66
C SER A 223 -23.15 -18.80 2.53
N ALA A 224 -21.95 -19.00 3.11
CA ALA A 224 -21.62 -20.12 3.99
C ALA A 224 -21.93 -19.86 5.48
N ALA A 225 -22.36 -18.66 5.88
CA ALA A 225 -22.73 -18.30 7.25
C ALA A 225 -24.23 -18.44 7.53
N GLY A 226 -24.83 -19.48 6.99
CA GLY A 226 -26.21 -19.86 7.27
C GLY A 226 -26.26 -21.07 8.21
N TYR A 227 -26.19 -20.81 9.52
CA TYR A 227 -26.75 -21.68 10.57
C TYR A 227 -27.19 -20.83 11.75
#